data_1db62ce10216118951c72169b0b78126
#
_entry.id   1db62ce10216118951c72169b0b78126
#
_cell.length_a   1.000
_cell.length_b   1.000
_cell.length_c   1.000
_cell.angle_alpha   90.00
_cell.angle_beta   90.00
_cell.angle_gamma   90.00
#
_symmetry.space_group_name_H-M   'P 1'
#
loop_
_entity.id
_entity.type
_entity.pdbx_description
1 polymer ?
#
loop_
_entity_poly.entity_id
_entity_poly.type
_entity_poly.pdbx_seq_one_letter_code
_entity_poly.pdbx_strand_id
1 'polypeptide(L)'
;MDIRQEVILLLQESGYKVRENFDGLSSLYFEDSTLMGFASVEATYSDIVSHWKSRQDEFLRTNAKRLRLAPLKAWNAYSIFLTSAACSVEEKRNLYLIEEDFQGTRKIARCDILTSDDVERALYPILPVRNIAPLQLGDPIERLWSKLELSDSVRHGLLGSATSEDLADILSSEIKQS
;
A
#
# COMPACT_ATOMS: atom_id res chain seq x y z
N MET A 1 6.26 24.69 -1.34
CA MET A 1 5.54 23.76 -0.45
C MET A 1 6.52 23.22 0.58
N ASP A 2 6.11 23.14 1.82
CA ASP A 2 6.89 22.43 2.85
C ASP A 2 6.45 20.97 2.89
N ILE A 3 7.27 20.08 2.31
CA ILE A 3 6.99 18.63 2.25
C ILE A 3 6.81 18.05 3.66
N ARG A 4 7.62 18.50 4.63
CA ARG A 4 7.56 18.00 5.99
C ARG A 4 6.21 18.27 6.63
N GLN A 5 5.72 19.51 6.49
CA GLN A 5 4.42 19.92 7.02
C GLN A 5 3.28 19.15 6.36
N GLU A 6 3.37 18.93 5.05
CA GLU A 6 2.37 18.17 4.28
C GLU A 6 2.31 16.70 4.73
N VAL A 7 3.46 16.06 4.93
CA VAL A 7 3.54 14.69 5.48
C VAL A 7 2.89 14.62 6.87
N ILE A 8 3.15 15.61 7.75
CA ILE A 8 2.54 15.64 9.08
C ILE A 8 1.02 15.70 8.99
N LEU A 9 0.49 16.64 8.21
CA LEU A 9 -0.95 16.83 8.04
C LEU A 9 -1.62 15.57 7.51
N LEU A 10 -1.08 14.99 6.44
CA LEU A 10 -1.63 13.81 5.79
C LEU A 10 -1.64 12.58 6.70
N LEU A 11 -0.56 12.36 7.46
CA LEU A 11 -0.47 11.28 8.43
C LEU A 11 -1.47 11.48 9.58
N GLN A 12 -1.61 12.71 10.11
CA GLN A 12 -2.56 13.01 11.19
C GLN A 12 -4.00 12.83 10.74
N GLU A 13 -4.37 13.32 9.55
CA GLU A 13 -5.68 13.11 8.95
C GLU A 13 -6.00 11.64 8.68
N SER A 14 -4.95 10.83 8.48
CA SER A 14 -5.04 9.38 8.29
C SER A 14 -5.12 8.59 9.60
N GLY A 15 -5.13 9.28 10.75
CA GLY A 15 -5.28 8.67 12.07
C GLY A 15 -3.97 8.24 12.74
N TYR A 16 -2.83 8.56 12.15
CA TYR A 16 -1.53 8.29 12.78
C TYR A 16 -1.25 9.29 13.90
N LYS A 17 -0.63 8.80 14.97
CA LYS A 17 0.01 9.65 15.98
C LYS A 17 1.37 10.06 15.46
N VAL A 18 1.53 11.34 15.14
CA VAL A 18 2.78 11.91 14.64
C VAL A 18 3.54 12.60 15.78
N ARG A 19 4.84 12.39 15.84
CA ARG A 19 5.75 13.07 16.78
C ARG A 19 6.91 13.65 15.99
N GLU A 20 7.15 14.92 16.20
CA GLU A 20 8.34 15.55 15.69
C GLU A 20 9.51 15.27 16.62
N ASN A 21 10.59 14.95 16.04
CA ASN A 21 11.95 14.81 16.49
C ASN A 21 12.25 14.85 18.00
N PHE A 22 12.86 13.76 18.51
CA PHE A 22 13.41 13.72 19.85
C PHE A 22 14.95 13.92 19.93
N ASP A 23 15.68 13.75 18.82
CA ASP A 23 17.15 13.63 18.84
C ASP A 23 17.89 14.55 17.85
N GLY A 24 17.34 15.72 17.49
CA GLY A 24 18.02 16.67 16.60
C GLY A 24 18.08 16.26 15.12
N LEU A 25 17.60 15.09 14.76
CA LEU A 25 17.47 14.63 13.38
C LEU A 25 16.13 15.11 12.79
N SER A 26 16.12 15.51 11.53
CA SER A 26 14.92 16.02 10.83
C SER A 26 13.86 14.97 10.53
N SER A 27 13.72 13.93 11.37
CA SER A 27 12.81 12.83 11.16
C SER A 27 11.48 13.00 11.89
N LEU A 28 10.40 12.58 11.25
CA LEU A 28 9.05 12.52 11.81
C LEU A 28 8.75 11.07 12.18
N TYR A 29 8.38 10.80 13.43
CA TYR A 29 7.92 9.49 13.85
C TYR A 29 6.41 9.42 13.78
N PHE A 30 5.88 8.32 13.26
CA PHE A 30 4.45 8.10 13.19
C PHE A 30 4.09 6.67 13.55
N GLU A 31 2.90 6.48 14.13
CA GLU A 31 2.39 5.17 14.50
C GLU A 31 0.86 5.15 14.65
N ASP A 32 0.28 3.97 14.45
CA ASP A 32 -1.06 3.63 14.86
C ASP A 32 -1.06 2.33 15.71
N SER A 33 -2.16 1.58 15.75
CA SER A 33 -2.25 0.30 16.45
C SER A 33 -1.43 -0.82 15.81
N THR A 34 -1.21 -0.79 14.49
CA THR A 34 -0.67 -1.89 13.67
C THR A 34 0.64 -1.58 12.98
N LEU A 35 0.94 -0.29 12.81
CA LEU A 35 2.06 0.20 12.02
C LEU A 35 2.85 1.24 12.80
N MET A 36 4.15 1.32 12.57
CA MET A 36 4.98 2.42 13.00
C MET A 36 6.08 2.71 11.97
N GLY A 37 6.57 3.94 11.97
CA GLY A 37 7.62 4.31 11.06
C GLY A 37 8.22 5.68 11.35
N PHE A 38 9.14 6.07 10.49
CA PHE A 38 9.63 7.43 10.43
C PHE A 38 9.64 7.93 8.99
N ALA A 39 9.52 9.25 8.84
CA ALA A 39 9.69 9.94 7.57
C ALA A 39 10.81 10.97 7.69
N SER A 40 11.68 11.02 6.70
CA SER A 40 12.77 12.00 6.58
C SER A 40 12.65 12.73 5.26
N VAL A 41 12.69 14.06 5.33
CA VAL A 41 12.75 14.91 4.14
C VAL A 41 14.19 15.36 3.95
N GLU A 42 14.79 14.92 2.86
CA GLU A 42 16.19 15.16 2.55
C GLU A 42 16.34 16.29 1.52
N ALA A 43 17.45 16.99 1.56
CA ALA A 43 17.71 18.07 0.62
C ALA A 43 17.94 17.52 -0.80
N THR A 44 18.64 16.40 -0.93
CA THR A 44 19.02 15.83 -2.22
C THR A 44 18.84 14.30 -2.25
N TYR A 45 18.86 13.74 -3.47
CA TYR A 45 18.97 12.29 -3.70
C TYR A 45 20.20 11.68 -3.00
N SER A 46 21.36 12.36 -3.09
CA SER A 46 22.59 11.88 -2.49
C SER A 46 22.50 11.75 -0.96
N ASP A 47 21.75 12.63 -0.31
CA ASP A 47 21.51 12.55 1.13
C ASP A 47 20.67 11.30 1.47
N ILE A 48 19.66 10.98 0.66
CA ILE A 48 18.88 9.75 0.83
C ILE A 48 19.81 8.54 0.76
N VAL A 49 20.58 8.40 -0.33
CA VAL A 49 21.46 7.25 -0.56
C VAL A 49 22.51 7.11 0.54
N SER A 50 23.04 8.22 1.03
CA SER A 50 24.11 8.22 2.05
C SER A 50 23.60 7.87 3.45
N HIS A 51 22.33 8.21 3.78
CA HIS A 51 21.85 8.17 5.17
C HIS A 51 20.73 7.15 5.42
N TRP A 52 20.05 6.61 4.39
CA TRP A 52 18.86 5.77 4.59
C TRP A 52 19.11 4.60 5.55
N LYS A 53 20.26 3.92 5.40
CA LYS A 53 20.57 2.73 6.21
C LYS A 53 20.88 3.09 7.67
N SER A 54 21.68 4.11 7.89
CA SER A 54 22.01 4.56 9.25
C SER A 54 20.78 5.07 10.01
N ARG A 55 19.89 5.78 9.33
CA ARG A 55 18.63 6.26 9.92
C ARG A 55 17.66 5.11 10.23
N GLN A 56 17.57 4.10 9.34
CA GLN A 56 16.80 2.88 9.61
C GLN A 56 17.35 2.16 10.85
N ASP A 57 18.66 1.95 10.92
CA ASP A 57 19.29 1.22 12.02
C ASP A 57 19.08 1.95 13.35
N GLU A 58 19.15 3.27 13.35
CA GLU A 58 18.86 4.11 14.51
C GLU A 58 17.40 3.98 14.95
N PHE A 59 16.45 4.06 14.01
CA PHE A 59 15.04 3.86 14.27
C PHE A 59 14.76 2.49 14.89
N LEU A 60 15.32 1.42 14.32
CA LEU A 60 15.15 0.06 14.81
C LEU A 60 15.75 -0.11 16.20
N ARG A 61 16.95 0.42 16.45
CA ARG A 61 17.63 0.38 17.74
C ARG A 61 16.83 1.11 18.82
N THR A 62 16.38 2.32 18.54
CA THR A 62 15.59 3.15 19.46
C THR A 62 14.23 2.50 19.79
N ASN A 63 13.61 1.83 18.83
CA ASN A 63 12.29 1.22 18.99
C ASN A 63 12.33 -0.29 19.25
N ALA A 64 13.51 -0.90 19.44
CA ALA A 64 13.67 -2.35 19.56
C ALA A 64 12.76 -3.00 20.62
N LYS A 65 12.62 -2.36 21.79
CA LYS A 65 11.74 -2.85 22.87
C LYS A 65 10.26 -2.79 22.46
N ARG A 66 9.86 -1.70 21.82
CA ARG A 66 8.47 -1.49 21.37
C ARG A 66 8.08 -2.48 20.27
N LEU A 67 8.97 -2.69 19.29
CA LEU A 67 8.76 -3.64 18.20
C LEU A 67 8.63 -5.08 18.72
N ARG A 68 9.45 -5.49 19.71
CA ARG A 68 9.33 -6.82 20.34
C ARG A 68 8.00 -7.03 21.05
N LEU A 69 7.45 -5.98 21.66
CA LEU A 69 6.18 -6.06 22.39
C LEU A 69 4.94 -5.90 21.50
N ALA A 70 5.11 -5.50 20.26
CA ALA A 70 4.04 -5.27 19.29
C ALA A 70 4.35 -5.98 17.96
N PRO A 71 4.11 -7.30 17.85
CA PRO A 71 4.48 -8.09 16.66
C PRO A 71 3.90 -7.53 15.34
N LEU A 72 2.68 -7.01 15.35
CA LEU A 72 2.08 -6.39 14.16
C LEU A 72 2.90 -5.20 13.67
N LYS A 73 3.38 -4.34 14.57
CA LYS A 73 4.23 -3.20 14.21
C LYS A 73 5.61 -3.63 13.73
N ALA A 74 6.13 -4.75 14.23
CA ALA A 74 7.42 -5.28 13.79
C ALA A 74 7.40 -5.68 12.31
N TRP A 75 6.28 -6.24 11.85
CA TRP A 75 6.07 -6.59 10.44
C TRP A 75 5.69 -5.39 9.56
N ASN A 76 5.16 -4.33 10.16
CA ASN A 76 4.70 -3.12 9.49
C ASN A 76 5.51 -1.90 9.94
N ALA A 77 6.82 -2.04 10.02
CA ALA A 77 7.74 -0.93 10.26
C ALA A 77 8.15 -0.28 8.94
N TYR A 78 8.06 1.06 8.84
CA TYR A 78 8.35 1.81 7.62
C TYR A 78 9.44 2.86 7.81
N SER A 79 10.28 3.02 6.79
CA SER A 79 11.24 4.11 6.63
C SER A 79 10.91 4.87 5.35
N ILE A 80 10.60 6.15 5.47
CA ILE A 80 10.17 7.00 4.36
C ILE A 80 11.21 8.08 4.13
N PHE A 81 11.68 8.21 2.89
CA PHE A 81 12.67 9.19 2.46
C PHE A 81 12.11 9.96 1.27
N LEU A 82 11.94 11.27 1.43
CA LEU A 82 11.38 12.15 0.41
C LEU A 82 12.34 13.30 0.12
N THR A 83 12.40 13.73 -1.15
CA THR A 83 13.10 14.95 -1.54
C THR A 83 12.35 15.69 -2.66
N SER A 84 12.40 17.02 -2.62
CA SER A 84 11.91 17.85 -3.75
C SER A 84 12.92 17.94 -4.89
N ALA A 85 14.16 17.50 -4.68
CA ALA A 85 15.16 17.53 -5.73
C ALA A 85 14.76 16.64 -6.91
N ALA A 86 14.98 17.15 -8.11
CA ALA A 86 14.78 16.39 -9.32
C ALA A 86 15.79 15.26 -9.43
N CYS A 87 15.33 14.09 -9.88
CA CYS A 87 16.19 12.93 -10.11
C CYS A 87 16.22 12.52 -11.56
N SER A 88 17.39 12.12 -12.04
CA SER A 88 17.56 11.40 -13.30
C SER A 88 16.88 10.03 -13.26
N VAL A 89 16.74 9.39 -14.42
CA VAL A 89 16.17 8.03 -14.53
C VAL A 89 17.00 7.02 -13.74
N GLU A 90 18.33 7.15 -13.75
CA GLU A 90 19.24 6.27 -13.01
C GLU A 90 19.10 6.44 -11.51
N GLU A 91 19.02 7.68 -11.02
CA GLU A 91 18.80 7.98 -9.60
C GLU A 91 17.47 7.44 -9.09
N LYS A 92 16.38 7.58 -9.88
CA LYS A 92 15.08 6.96 -9.57
C LYS A 92 15.20 5.45 -9.45
N ARG A 93 15.93 4.81 -10.36
CA ARG A 93 16.19 3.37 -10.29
C ARG A 93 16.92 2.98 -9.00
N ASN A 94 17.90 3.77 -8.59
CA ASN A 94 18.61 3.52 -7.34
C ASN A 94 17.72 3.70 -6.10
N LEU A 95 16.77 4.64 -6.10
CA LEU A 95 15.77 4.75 -5.04
C LEU A 95 14.87 3.51 -4.98
N TYR A 96 14.47 2.94 -6.12
CA TYR A 96 13.73 1.67 -6.14
C TYR A 96 14.55 0.51 -5.57
N LEU A 97 15.86 0.44 -5.79
CA LEU A 97 16.70 -0.58 -5.16
C LEU A 97 16.73 -0.45 -3.63
N ILE A 98 16.62 0.76 -3.08
CA ILE A 98 16.44 0.97 -1.63
C ILE A 98 15.10 0.39 -1.16
N GLU A 99 14.03 0.57 -1.93
CA GLU A 99 12.70 0.02 -1.60
C GLU A 99 12.66 -1.50 -1.69
N GLU A 100 13.44 -2.10 -2.59
CA GLU A 100 13.57 -3.56 -2.75
C GLU A 100 14.42 -4.22 -1.65
N ASP A 101 15.14 -3.45 -0.85
CA ASP A 101 15.82 -3.97 0.34
C ASP A 101 14.78 -4.21 1.45
N PHE A 102 14.41 -5.47 1.67
CA PHE A 102 13.44 -5.88 2.70
C PHE A 102 14.04 -6.07 4.10
N GLN A 103 15.32 -5.76 4.31
CA GLN A 103 15.94 -5.88 5.62
C GLN A 103 15.48 -4.75 6.55
N GLY A 104 15.08 -5.11 7.75
CA GLY A 104 14.72 -4.18 8.82
C GLY A 104 13.34 -3.57 8.68
N THR A 105 13.13 -2.66 7.75
CA THR A 105 11.84 -1.99 7.51
C THR A 105 11.41 -2.09 6.06
N ARG A 106 10.15 -1.80 5.77
CA ARG A 106 9.70 -1.48 4.42
C ARG A 106 10.10 -0.03 4.11
N LYS A 107 10.60 0.22 2.91
CA LYS A 107 11.08 1.55 2.53
C LYS A 107 10.17 2.16 1.49
N ILE A 108 10.04 3.49 1.58
CA ILE A 108 9.47 4.35 0.54
C ILE A 108 10.52 5.43 0.29
N ALA A 109 11.06 5.51 -0.91
CA ALA A 109 12.07 6.49 -1.30
C ALA A 109 11.65 7.19 -2.59
N ARG A 110 11.33 8.49 -2.53
CA ARG A 110 10.82 9.27 -3.66
C ARG A 110 11.53 10.60 -3.80
N CYS A 111 11.73 10.99 -5.03
CA CYS A 111 12.19 12.34 -5.42
C CYS A 111 11.13 13.04 -6.28
N ASP A 112 11.43 14.25 -6.73
CA ASP A 112 10.51 15.11 -7.50
C ASP A 112 9.19 15.41 -6.74
N ILE A 113 9.21 15.46 -5.41
CA ILE A 113 8.04 15.77 -4.61
C ILE A 113 7.82 17.29 -4.62
N LEU A 114 6.92 17.75 -5.47
CA LEU A 114 6.67 19.17 -5.71
C LEU A 114 5.29 19.65 -5.24
N THR A 115 4.32 18.74 -5.18
CA THR A 115 2.91 19.02 -4.86
C THR A 115 2.42 18.15 -3.71
N SER A 116 1.29 18.53 -3.09
CA SER A 116 0.60 17.72 -2.08
C SER A 116 0.18 16.35 -2.65
N ASP A 117 -0.24 16.31 -3.92
CA ASP A 117 -0.59 15.06 -4.60
C ASP A 117 0.61 14.13 -4.76
N ASP A 118 1.83 14.67 -4.89
CA ASP A 118 3.05 13.86 -4.94
C ASP A 118 3.34 13.24 -3.57
N VAL A 119 3.13 13.99 -2.48
CA VAL A 119 3.24 13.48 -1.11
C VAL A 119 2.20 12.38 -0.87
N GLU A 120 0.95 12.61 -1.23
CA GLU A 120 -0.12 11.63 -1.07
C GLU A 120 0.21 10.34 -1.84
N ARG A 121 0.60 10.45 -3.12
CA ARG A 121 1.01 9.29 -3.94
C ARG A 121 2.20 8.54 -3.35
N ALA A 122 3.19 9.24 -2.80
CA ALA A 122 4.33 8.60 -2.16
C ALA A 122 3.90 7.80 -0.93
N LEU A 123 2.90 8.26 -0.19
CA LEU A 123 2.43 7.65 1.06
C LEU A 123 1.29 6.63 0.87
N TYR A 124 0.75 6.43 -0.35
CA TYR A 124 -0.32 5.45 -0.60
C TYR A 124 -0.13 4.07 0.06
N PRO A 125 1.09 3.50 0.14
CA PRO A 125 1.27 2.20 0.77
C PRO A 125 0.90 2.13 2.26
N ILE A 126 0.83 3.29 2.94
CA ILE A 126 0.53 3.39 4.36
C ILE A 126 -0.76 4.16 4.67
N LEU A 127 -1.32 4.85 3.69
CA LEU A 127 -2.57 5.59 3.89
C LEU A 127 -3.76 4.63 3.89
N PRO A 128 -4.78 4.89 4.74
CA PRO A 128 -6.03 4.13 4.68
C PRO A 128 -6.69 4.38 3.33
N VAL A 129 -7.25 3.32 2.76
CA VAL A 129 -8.01 3.42 1.51
C VAL A 129 -9.22 4.34 1.75
N ARG A 130 -9.12 5.57 1.28
CA ARG A 130 -10.21 6.55 1.34
C ARG A 130 -11.15 6.32 0.16
N ASN A 131 -12.45 6.37 0.38
CA ASN A 131 -13.48 6.30 -0.66
C ASN A 131 -13.42 5.05 -1.54
N ILE A 132 -13.42 3.89 -0.94
CA ILE A 132 -14.00 2.77 -1.65
C ILE A 132 -15.49 3.15 -1.77
N ALA A 133 -15.91 3.66 -2.94
CA ALA A 133 -17.32 3.58 -3.29
C ALA A 133 -17.75 2.16 -2.92
N PRO A 134 -18.81 1.97 -2.12
CA PRO A 134 -19.22 0.63 -1.75
C PRO A 134 -19.24 -0.15 -3.06
N LEU A 135 -18.33 -1.12 -3.17
CA LEU A 135 -18.40 -2.06 -4.27
C LEU A 135 -19.83 -2.54 -4.19
N GLN A 136 -20.65 -2.13 -5.15
CA GLN A 136 -21.92 -2.80 -5.37
C GLN A 136 -21.50 -4.21 -5.76
N LEU A 137 -21.28 -4.99 -4.72
CA LEU A 137 -21.18 -6.43 -4.80
C LEU A 137 -22.61 -6.89 -5.13
N GLY A 138 -23.05 -6.60 -6.35
CA GLY A 138 -24.07 -7.41 -6.96
C GLY A 138 -23.57 -8.83 -6.83
N ASP A 139 -24.46 -9.75 -6.53
CA ASP A 139 -24.12 -11.16 -6.33
C ASP A 139 -23.07 -11.56 -7.37
N PRO A 140 -21.87 -12.02 -6.95
CA PRO A 140 -20.82 -12.43 -7.88
C PRO A 140 -21.32 -13.46 -8.89
N ILE A 141 -22.32 -14.25 -8.49
CA ILE A 141 -22.99 -15.24 -9.32
C ILE A 141 -23.82 -14.54 -10.40
N GLU A 142 -24.61 -13.52 -10.07
CA GLU A 142 -25.39 -12.75 -11.07
C GLU A 142 -24.47 -12.05 -12.08
N ARG A 143 -23.33 -11.51 -11.64
CA ARG A 143 -22.33 -10.92 -12.55
C ARG A 143 -21.67 -11.96 -13.45
N LEU A 144 -21.47 -13.18 -12.97
CA LEU A 144 -20.95 -14.29 -13.77
C LEU A 144 -22.00 -14.69 -14.81
N TRP A 145 -23.26 -14.82 -14.40
CA TRP A 145 -24.37 -15.17 -15.28
C TRP A 145 -24.58 -14.17 -16.40
N SER A 146 -24.49 -12.87 -16.11
CA SER A 146 -24.63 -11.83 -17.14
C SER A 146 -23.52 -11.83 -18.19
N LYS A 147 -22.37 -12.41 -17.87
CA LYS A 147 -21.24 -12.53 -18.80
C LYS A 147 -21.23 -13.82 -19.62
N LEU A 148 -21.88 -14.85 -19.13
CA LEU A 148 -21.85 -16.17 -19.75
C LEU A 148 -22.99 -16.40 -20.76
N GLU A 149 -23.94 -15.44 -20.90
CA GLU A 149 -25.10 -15.54 -21.83
C GLU A 149 -25.79 -16.91 -21.78
N LEU A 150 -25.87 -17.51 -20.58
CA LEU A 150 -26.46 -18.82 -20.37
C LEU A 150 -27.98 -18.71 -20.31
N SER A 151 -28.68 -19.70 -20.86
CA SER A 151 -30.13 -19.80 -20.73
C SER A 151 -30.56 -20.03 -19.29
N ASP A 152 -31.84 -19.73 -19.02
CA ASP A 152 -32.43 -19.92 -17.69
C ASP A 152 -32.44 -21.40 -17.25
N SER A 153 -32.54 -22.34 -18.19
CA SER A 153 -32.51 -23.77 -17.93
C SER A 153 -31.11 -24.22 -17.40
N VAL A 154 -30.04 -23.72 -18.02
CA VAL A 154 -28.66 -23.99 -17.56
C VAL A 154 -28.40 -23.35 -16.22
N ARG A 155 -28.84 -22.12 -16.01
CA ARG A 155 -28.75 -21.40 -14.74
C ARG A 155 -29.40 -22.17 -13.59
N HIS A 156 -30.62 -22.63 -13.79
CA HIS A 156 -31.37 -23.44 -12.80
C HIS A 156 -30.67 -24.77 -12.51
N GLY A 157 -30.15 -25.43 -13.53
CA GLY A 157 -29.42 -26.68 -13.37
C GLY A 157 -28.14 -26.49 -12.54
N LEU A 158 -27.38 -25.41 -12.79
CA LEU A 158 -26.15 -25.09 -12.07
C LEU A 158 -26.35 -24.62 -10.62
N LEU A 159 -27.46 -23.98 -10.30
CA LEU A 159 -27.81 -23.54 -8.95
C LEU A 159 -28.60 -24.60 -8.14
N GLY A 160 -29.12 -25.62 -8.80
CA GLY A 160 -29.85 -26.69 -8.18
C GLY A 160 -29.00 -27.89 -7.76
N SER A 161 -29.67 -28.94 -7.35
CA SER A 161 -29.05 -30.22 -7.01
C SER A 161 -28.91 -31.16 -8.22
N ALA A 162 -28.84 -30.59 -9.44
CA ALA A 162 -28.68 -31.38 -10.65
C ALA A 162 -27.37 -32.16 -10.64
N THR A 163 -27.39 -33.41 -11.07
CA THR A 163 -26.21 -34.24 -11.21
C THR A 163 -25.35 -33.79 -12.42
N SER A 164 -24.12 -34.22 -12.48
CA SER A 164 -23.24 -33.93 -13.63
C SER A 164 -23.81 -34.51 -14.96
N GLU A 165 -24.60 -35.58 -14.90
CA GLU A 165 -25.28 -36.17 -16.06
C GLU A 165 -26.43 -35.28 -16.52
N ASP A 166 -27.27 -34.82 -15.59
CA ASP A 166 -28.40 -33.89 -15.90
C ASP A 166 -27.88 -32.59 -16.55
N LEU A 167 -26.78 -32.03 -16.05
CA LEU A 167 -26.15 -30.84 -16.61
C LEU A 167 -25.60 -31.08 -18.02
N ALA A 168 -25.00 -32.23 -18.27
CA ALA A 168 -24.49 -32.60 -19.59
C ALA A 168 -25.65 -32.72 -20.63
N ASP A 169 -26.77 -33.26 -20.22
CA ASP A 169 -27.99 -33.40 -21.08
C ASP A 169 -28.59 -32.03 -21.39
N ILE A 170 -28.68 -31.13 -20.40
CA ILE A 170 -29.17 -29.75 -20.59
C ILE A 170 -28.25 -29.00 -21.59
N LEU A 171 -26.95 -29.03 -21.38
CA LEU A 171 -25.98 -28.37 -22.27
C LEU A 171 -25.98 -28.96 -23.68
N SER A 172 -26.14 -30.28 -23.81
CA SER A 172 -26.20 -30.96 -25.11
C SER A 172 -27.49 -30.63 -25.88
N SER A 173 -28.57 -30.33 -25.21
CA SER A 173 -29.83 -29.93 -25.83
C SER A 173 -29.78 -28.51 -26.36
N GLU A 174 -29.07 -27.60 -25.70
CA GLU A 174 -28.91 -26.20 -26.13
C GLU A 174 -27.99 -26.08 -27.37
N ILE A 175 -26.89 -26.81 -27.42
CA ILE A 175 -25.97 -26.81 -28.55
C ILE A 175 -26.67 -27.27 -29.84
N LYS A 176 -27.69 -28.11 -29.73
CA LYS A 176 -28.47 -28.59 -30.88
C LYS A 176 -29.54 -27.60 -31.37
N GLN A 177 -29.83 -26.55 -30.60
CA GLN A 177 -30.84 -25.54 -30.93
C GLN A 177 -30.21 -24.22 -31.44
N SER A 178 -28.91 -24.05 -31.34
CA SER A 178 -28.11 -22.92 -31.89
C SER A 178 -27.57 -23.24 -33.28
#